data_437d105f99dde46110d50e73819dbbed
#
_entry.id   437d105f99dde46110d50e73819dbbed
#
_cell.length_a   1.000
_cell.length_b   1.000
_cell.length_c   1.000
_cell.angle_alpha   90.00
_cell.angle_beta   90.00
_cell.angle_gamma   90.00
#
_symmetry.space_group_name_H-M   'P 1'
#
loop_
_entity.id
_entity.type
_entity.pdbx_description
1 polymer ?
#
loop_
_entity_poly.entity_id
_entity_poly.type
_entity_poly.pdbx_seq_one_letter_code
_entity_poly.pdbx_strand_id
1 'polypeptide(L)'
;MKLALRAAAVAALTVVVGAAIGAPAPGKKIIQFGWGEPDTRFMRDHIAQMQTTPWDGCVFHANYRTGTGAVRDFSWDVWGKNRLDPARLDSARMDLQATHFGRFNENFLRVNVTPGDLDWFDDYSPVMANLESAARLAKQGGCPGIMLDTEAYRGPLWDYRAQTKTHAHTWDELAAQVRKRGGEAMAALERGYPGLVVFTSMAYSMPLEQTQGGRVKPADTRYGLLAPFMDGMLAVASDSAVIVDGHENTYPYRDPAKFAARADSARHAARRLMAQPDISSRRLSIGFGIWLDNDSDHIGWHVDHPESNYFTPAGFAASLQAALDHADRYVWIYCQKPRWWSDKGGMQNVPAAYDSVLRAAKR
;
A
#
# COMPACT_ATOMS: atom_id res chain seq x y z
N MET A 1 -28.84 64.53 -30.11
CA MET A 1 -28.83 63.19 -30.72
C MET A 1 -27.90 62.32 -29.89
N LYS A 2 -28.44 61.52 -28.95
CA LYS A 2 -27.70 60.71 -28.00
C LYS A 2 -27.70 59.25 -28.49
N LEU A 3 -26.53 58.73 -28.86
CA LEU A 3 -26.34 57.32 -29.15
C LEU A 3 -26.18 56.53 -27.82
N ALA A 4 -27.06 55.59 -27.57
CA ALA A 4 -26.98 54.64 -26.46
C ALA A 4 -26.22 53.38 -26.94
N LEU A 5 -25.04 53.11 -26.39
CA LEU A 5 -24.35 51.80 -26.52
C LEU A 5 -25.05 50.80 -25.60
N ARG A 6 -25.56 49.70 -26.17
CA ARG A 6 -25.98 48.52 -25.43
C ARG A 6 -24.80 47.58 -25.33
N ALA A 7 -24.33 47.36 -24.13
CA ALA A 7 -23.37 46.29 -23.82
C ALA A 7 -24.13 44.97 -23.67
N ALA A 8 -23.88 44.00 -24.56
CA ALA A 8 -24.37 42.63 -24.43
C ALA A 8 -23.38 41.83 -23.54
N ALA A 9 -23.82 41.47 -22.32
CA ALA A 9 -23.11 40.54 -21.49
C ALA A 9 -23.29 39.11 -22.01
N VAL A 10 -22.20 38.52 -22.51
CA VAL A 10 -22.15 37.09 -22.84
C VAL A 10 -21.86 36.33 -21.55
N ALA A 11 -22.88 35.69 -20.99
CA ALA A 11 -22.68 34.74 -19.88
C ALA A 11 -22.13 33.45 -20.46
N ALA A 12 -20.85 33.18 -20.21
CA ALA A 12 -20.24 31.89 -20.50
C ALA A 12 -20.78 30.85 -19.50
N LEU A 13 -21.67 29.99 -19.97
CA LEU A 13 -22.18 28.85 -19.22
C LEU A 13 -21.12 27.76 -19.23
N THR A 14 -20.31 27.67 -18.18
CA THR A 14 -19.35 26.58 -17.99
C THR A 14 -20.15 25.33 -17.60
N VAL A 15 -20.44 24.48 -18.57
CA VAL A 15 -20.98 23.14 -18.31
C VAL A 15 -19.85 22.29 -17.74
N VAL A 16 -19.81 22.17 -16.43
CA VAL A 16 -19.00 21.14 -15.76
C VAL A 16 -19.72 19.80 -16.00
N VAL A 17 -19.28 19.07 -17.01
CA VAL A 17 -19.65 17.65 -17.18
C VAL A 17 -18.95 16.90 -16.06
N GLY A 18 -19.58 16.82 -14.90
CA GLY A 18 -19.16 15.93 -13.83
C GLY A 18 -19.38 14.50 -14.30
N ALA A 19 -18.30 13.73 -14.53
CA ALA A 19 -18.44 12.29 -14.62
C ALA A 19 -19.10 11.81 -13.32
N ALA A 20 -20.29 11.22 -13.42
CA ALA A 20 -20.96 10.67 -12.26
C ALA A 20 -20.15 9.47 -11.77
N ILE A 21 -19.55 9.60 -10.57
CA ILE A 21 -18.93 8.46 -9.89
C ILE A 21 -20.06 7.57 -9.41
N GLY A 22 -20.14 6.35 -9.93
CA GLY A 22 -21.06 5.32 -9.40
C GLY A 22 -20.67 4.93 -7.98
N ALA A 23 -21.65 4.52 -7.17
CA ALA A 23 -21.35 3.94 -5.85
C ALA A 23 -20.45 2.70 -6.01
N PRO A 24 -19.39 2.52 -5.20
CA PRO A 24 -18.58 1.34 -5.26
C PRO A 24 -19.41 0.10 -4.95
N ALA A 25 -19.08 -1.03 -5.57
CA ALA A 25 -19.71 -2.31 -5.25
C ALA A 25 -19.58 -2.58 -3.73
N PRO A 26 -20.56 -3.22 -3.09
CA PRO A 26 -20.52 -3.50 -1.66
C PRO A 26 -19.23 -4.19 -1.24
N GLY A 27 -18.57 -3.67 -0.20
CA GLY A 27 -17.33 -4.24 0.34
C GLY A 27 -16.03 -3.59 -0.13
N LYS A 28 -16.04 -2.68 -1.13
CA LYS A 28 -14.83 -1.96 -1.55
C LYS A 28 -14.39 -0.94 -0.50
N LYS A 29 -13.08 -0.79 -0.33
CA LYS A 29 -12.44 0.04 0.71
C LYS A 29 -11.40 0.95 0.12
N ILE A 30 -11.36 2.19 0.58
CA ILE A 30 -10.37 3.19 0.17
C ILE A 30 -9.47 3.50 1.36
N ILE A 31 -8.17 3.23 1.20
CA ILE A 31 -7.15 3.34 2.24
C ILE A 31 -6.22 4.52 1.94
N GLN A 32 -5.99 5.37 2.94
CA GLN A 32 -4.99 6.44 2.84
C GLN A 32 -3.60 5.88 3.20
N PHE A 33 -2.59 6.30 2.43
CA PHE A 33 -1.19 6.05 2.71
C PHE A 33 -0.33 7.25 2.29
N GLY A 34 0.89 7.33 2.80
CA GLY A 34 1.89 8.32 2.39
C GLY A 34 2.91 8.61 3.47
N TRP A 35 3.93 9.40 3.16
CA TRP A 35 5.01 9.74 4.08
C TRP A 35 4.57 10.50 5.35
N GLY A 36 3.35 11.01 5.40
CA GLY A 36 2.74 11.60 6.59
C GLY A 36 1.80 10.62 7.30
N GLU A 37 2.06 9.33 7.21
CA GLU A 37 1.29 8.31 7.93
C GLU A 37 1.30 8.57 9.44
N PRO A 38 0.17 8.39 10.13
CA PRO A 38 0.09 8.61 11.57
C PRO A 38 0.81 7.50 12.33
N ASP A 39 1.33 7.83 13.52
CA ASP A 39 1.69 6.83 14.50
C ASP A 39 0.47 6.44 15.38
N THR A 40 0.63 5.43 16.22
CA THR A 40 -0.45 4.92 17.09
C THR A 40 -0.95 5.97 18.07
N ARG A 41 -0.07 6.84 18.57
CA ARG A 41 -0.42 7.93 19.48
C ARG A 41 -1.27 8.98 18.78
N PHE A 42 -0.85 9.39 17.57
CA PHE A 42 -1.63 10.31 16.75
C PHE A 42 -3.03 9.77 16.47
N MET A 43 -3.13 8.47 16.11
CA MET A 43 -4.44 7.84 15.87
C MET A 43 -5.34 7.92 17.13
N ARG A 44 -4.83 7.58 18.31
CA ARG A 44 -5.57 7.68 19.56
C ARG A 44 -6.07 9.10 19.82
N ASP A 45 -5.20 10.08 19.64
CA ASP A 45 -5.49 11.47 19.98
C ASP A 45 -6.41 12.16 18.95
N HIS A 46 -6.44 11.66 17.69
CA HIS A 46 -7.15 12.30 16.56
C HIS A 46 -8.20 11.42 15.87
N ILE A 47 -8.52 10.23 16.38
CA ILE A 47 -9.46 9.31 15.73
C ILE A 47 -10.82 9.94 15.43
N ALA A 48 -11.32 10.80 16.30
CA ALA A 48 -12.58 11.50 16.10
C ALA A 48 -12.57 12.35 14.82
N GLN A 49 -11.44 13.05 14.54
CA GLN A 49 -11.23 13.81 13.32
C GLN A 49 -11.06 12.86 12.12
N MET A 50 -10.24 11.83 12.23
CA MET A 50 -9.96 10.89 11.14
C MET A 50 -11.23 10.21 10.64
N GLN A 51 -12.17 9.90 11.52
CA GLN A 51 -13.46 9.29 11.18
C GLN A 51 -14.41 10.22 10.41
N THR A 52 -14.18 11.53 10.38
CA THR A 52 -14.99 12.47 9.58
C THR A 52 -14.55 12.54 8.11
N THR A 53 -13.37 11.99 7.80
CA THR A 53 -12.81 11.96 6.45
C THR A 53 -13.45 10.87 5.58
N PRO A 54 -13.30 10.89 4.25
CA PRO A 54 -13.91 9.87 3.38
C PRO A 54 -13.21 8.51 3.40
N TRP A 55 -12.13 8.32 4.14
CA TRP A 55 -11.35 7.08 4.18
C TRP A 55 -12.01 5.98 5.00
N ASP A 56 -11.79 4.73 4.64
CA ASP A 56 -12.16 3.56 5.47
C ASP A 56 -11.11 3.25 6.52
N GLY A 57 -9.89 3.69 6.31
CA GLY A 57 -8.75 3.51 7.17
C GLY A 57 -7.48 4.07 6.56
N CYS A 58 -6.36 3.78 7.19
CA CYS A 58 -5.04 4.21 6.71
C CYS A 58 -3.97 3.15 6.95
N VAL A 59 -2.84 3.35 6.30
CA VAL A 59 -1.57 2.75 6.71
C VAL A 59 -1.00 3.63 7.83
N PHE A 60 -0.50 3.01 8.88
CA PHE A 60 0.09 3.68 10.04
C PHE A 60 1.36 2.97 10.51
N HIS A 61 2.19 3.64 11.29
CA HIS A 61 3.37 3.03 11.89
C HIS A 61 3.30 2.97 13.42
N ALA A 62 4.15 2.15 14.01
CA ALA A 62 4.32 2.05 15.46
C ALA A 62 5.69 2.57 15.87
N ASN A 63 5.73 3.47 16.84
CA ASN A 63 6.97 3.93 17.45
C ASN A 63 7.35 3.07 18.65
N TYR A 64 8.65 2.87 18.85
CA TYR A 64 9.21 2.23 20.03
C TYR A 64 10.40 3.01 20.60
N ARG A 65 10.73 2.77 21.87
CA ARG A 65 11.94 3.35 22.49
C ARG A 65 13.08 2.37 22.50
N THR A 66 14.26 2.83 22.08
CA THR A 66 15.52 2.07 22.18
C THR A 66 15.98 1.97 23.64
N GLY A 67 17.00 1.14 23.90
CA GLY A 67 17.64 1.09 25.23
C GLY A 67 18.27 2.41 25.68
N THR A 68 18.57 3.32 24.75
CA THR A 68 19.09 4.67 25.02
C THR A 68 17.97 5.71 25.16
N GLY A 69 16.69 5.32 25.07
CA GLY A 69 15.54 6.19 25.18
C GLY A 69 15.14 6.91 23.87
N ALA A 70 15.89 6.76 22.79
CA ALA A 70 15.54 7.34 21.49
C ALA A 70 14.25 6.69 20.93
N VAL A 71 13.39 7.51 20.30
CA VAL A 71 12.20 7.02 19.60
C VAL A 71 12.59 6.61 18.18
N ARG A 72 12.14 5.42 17.77
CA ARG A 72 12.32 4.89 16.41
C ARG A 72 11.01 4.36 15.86
N ASP A 73 10.85 4.46 14.55
CA ASP A 73 9.77 3.81 13.82
C ASP A 73 10.10 2.32 13.63
N PHE A 74 9.24 1.46 14.16
CA PHE A 74 9.36 0.00 14.10
C PHE A 74 9.39 -0.53 12.66
N SER A 75 8.69 0.12 11.74
CA SER A 75 8.61 -0.31 10.34
C SER A 75 9.99 -0.43 9.66
N TRP A 76 10.95 0.41 10.08
CA TRP A 76 12.29 0.47 9.50
C TRP A 76 13.32 -0.44 10.16
N ASP A 77 12.93 -1.19 11.19
CA ASP A 77 13.80 -2.05 11.97
C ASP A 77 13.34 -3.52 11.98
N VAL A 78 12.24 -3.84 11.29
CA VAL A 78 11.65 -5.19 11.30
C VAL A 78 12.51 -6.21 10.56
N TRP A 79 13.05 -5.83 9.38
CA TRP A 79 13.71 -6.77 8.46
C TRP A 79 15.22 -6.69 8.58
N GLY A 80 15.76 -7.03 9.76
CA GLY A 80 17.19 -6.95 10.04
C GLY A 80 17.68 -7.98 11.05
N LYS A 81 18.99 -7.92 11.35
CA LYS A 81 19.69 -8.83 12.26
C LYS A 81 19.24 -8.74 13.73
N ASN A 82 18.51 -7.69 14.07
CA ASN A 82 18.15 -7.41 15.45
C ASN A 82 16.75 -7.91 15.78
N ARG A 83 16.63 -8.82 16.73
CA ARG A 83 15.36 -9.15 17.34
C ARG A 83 14.94 -8.02 18.29
N LEU A 84 13.77 -7.46 18.07
CA LEU A 84 13.18 -6.46 18.95
C LEU A 84 12.43 -7.14 20.10
N ASP A 85 12.61 -6.62 21.31
CA ASP A 85 11.84 -7.05 22.46
C ASP A 85 10.38 -6.59 22.27
N PRO A 86 9.39 -7.49 22.25
CA PRO A 86 7.98 -7.14 22.06
C PRO A 86 7.45 -6.13 23.11
N ALA A 87 7.99 -6.12 24.32
CA ALA A 87 7.60 -5.18 25.38
C ALA A 87 7.84 -3.72 24.99
N ARG A 88 8.78 -3.46 24.05
CA ARG A 88 9.01 -2.10 23.54
C ARG A 88 7.83 -1.55 22.72
N LEU A 89 6.93 -2.41 22.25
CA LEU A 89 5.70 -2.03 21.53
C LEU A 89 4.50 -1.84 22.47
N ASP A 90 4.65 -1.98 23.77
CA ASP A 90 3.54 -1.85 24.72
C ASP A 90 2.85 -0.48 24.67
N SER A 91 3.62 0.59 24.49
CA SER A 91 3.07 1.95 24.29
C SER A 91 2.15 2.00 23.07
N ALA A 92 2.59 1.48 21.94
CA ALA A 92 1.80 1.44 20.71
C ALA A 92 0.55 0.55 20.86
N ARG A 93 0.68 -0.57 21.57
CA ARG A 93 -0.45 -1.46 21.90
C ARG A 93 -1.49 -0.74 22.75
N MET A 94 -1.08 -0.01 23.79
CA MET A 94 -1.97 0.75 24.66
C MET A 94 -2.69 1.87 23.89
N ASP A 95 -1.98 2.57 23.00
CA ASP A 95 -2.57 3.60 22.15
C ASP A 95 -3.68 3.00 21.27
N LEU A 96 -3.39 1.91 20.57
CA LEU A 96 -4.37 1.24 19.70
C LEU A 96 -5.58 0.72 20.47
N GLN A 97 -5.37 0.13 21.64
CA GLN A 97 -6.46 -0.37 22.49
C GLN A 97 -7.35 0.75 23.06
N ALA A 98 -6.78 1.94 23.24
CA ALA A 98 -7.52 3.13 23.64
C ALA A 98 -8.21 3.85 22.47
N THR A 99 -7.91 3.47 21.23
CA THR A 99 -8.50 4.07 20.04
C THR A 99 -9.82 3.40 19.69
N HIS A 100 -10.91 4.17 19.71
CA HIS A 100 -12.24 3.65 19.36
C HIS A 100 -12.48 3.76 17.86
N PHE A 101 -12.09 2.75 17.10
CA PHE A 101 -12.32 2.66 15.67
C PHE A 101 -13.81 2.38 15.41
N GLY A 102 -14.50 3.33 14.75
CA GLY A 102 -15.85 3.16 14.22
C GLY A 102 -15.80 2.72 12.75
N ARG A 103 -16.23 3.62 11.85
CA ARG A 103 -16.18 3.37 10.42
C ARG A 103 -14.77 3.40 9.82
N PHE A 104 -13.80 4.02 10.51
CA PHE A 104 -12.40 4.11 10.14
C PHE A 104 -11.61 2.92 10.73
N ASN A 105 -11.89 1.72 10.23
CA ASN A 105 -11.42 0.47 10.83
C ASN A 105 -10.56 -0.42 9.91
N GLU A 106 -10.35 -0.01 8.67
CA GLU A 106 -9.48 -0.72 7.72
C GLU A 106 -8.04 -0.17 7.84
N ASN A 107 -7.44 -0.31 9.03
CA ASN A 107 -6.13 0.25 9.35
C ASN A 107 -5.05 -0.84 9.28
N PHE A 108 -3.92 -0.55 8.62
CA PHE A 108 -2.84 -1.51 8.41
C PHE A 108 -1.56 -1.00 9.05
N LEU A 109 -0.98 -1.80 9.97
CA LEU A 109 0.34 -1.52 10.51
C LEU A 109 1.40 -1.73 9.42
N ARG A 110 2.17 -0.67 9.11
CA ARG A 110 3.25 -0.80 8.14
C ARG A 110 4.42 -1.57 8.73
N VAL A 111 4.94 -2.50 7.95
CA VAL A 111 6.26 -3.12 8.09
C VAL A 111 6.91 -3.13 6.72
N ASN A 112 8.19 -2.80 6.63
CA ASN A 112 8.89 -2.85 5.36
C ASN A 112 10.11 -3.78 5.42
N VAL A 113 10.73 -4.03 4.28
CA VAL A 113 11.88 -4.94 4.15
C VAL A 113 13.21 -4.26 4.50
N THR A 114 13.20 -3.40 5.52
CA THR A 114 14.40 -2.70 6.01
C THR A 114 14.76 -3.10 7.45
N PRO A 115 16.03 -2.98 7.79
CA PRO A 115 17.16 -2.48 7.02
C PRO A 115 17.58 -3.35 5.83
N GLY A 116 17.13 -4.60 5.73
CA GLY A 116 17.45 -5.50 4.61
C GLY A 116 18.95 -5.88 4.56
N ASP A 117 19.58 -5.94 5.73
CA ASP A 117 21.02 -6.17 5.91
C ASP A 117 21.39 -7.65 6.09
N LEU A 118 20.46 -8.55 5.76
CA LEU A 118 20.58 -10.00 5.81
C LEU A 118 20.75 -10.58 4.41
N ASP A 119 21.65 -11.55 4.27
CA ASP A 119 21.65 -12.46 3.15
C ASP A 119 20.53 -13.50 3.29
N TRP A 120 19.99 -13.99 2.18
CA TRP A 120 18.89 -14.98 2.21
C TRP A 120 19.24 -16.29 2.94
N PHE A 121 20.53 -16.62 3.06
CA PHE A 121 21.04 -17.79 3.79
C PHE A 121 21.40 -17.50 5.24
N ASP A 122 21.37 -16.22 5.68
CA ASP A 122 21.61 -15.85 7.07
C ASP A 122 20.49 -16.37 8.01
N ASP A 123 20.69 -16.21 9.31
CA ASP A 123 19.66 -16.47 10.33
C ASP A 123 18.56 -15.41 10.27
N TYR A 124 17.38 -15.82 9.83
CA TYR A 124 16.16 -14.99 9.76
C TYR A 124 15.30 -15.05 11.02
N SER A 125 15.73 -15.73 12.07
CA SER A 125 14.96 -15.82 13.32
C SER A 125 14.60 -14.46 13.93
N PRO A 126 15.46 -13.40 13.86
CA PRO A 126 15.09 -12.06 14.29
C PRO A 126 13.93 -11.47 13.46
N VAL A 127 13.99 -11.59 12.13
CA VAL A 127 12.92 -11.11 11.22
C VAL A 127 11.61 -11.80 11.55
N MET A 128 11.61 -13.12 11.69
CA MET A 128 10.40 -13.89 12.01
C MET A 128 9.81 -13.49 13.35
N ALA A 129 10.61 -13.24 14.37
CA ALA A 129 10.16 -12.75 15.67
C ALA A 129 9.55 -11.34 15.59
N ASN A 130 10.15 -10.47 14.78
CA ASN A 130 9.66 -9.10 14.57
C ASN A 130 8.32 -9.09 13.79
N LEU A 131 8.21 -9.92 12.74
CA LEU A 131 6.97 -10.08 11.96
C LEU A 131 5.82 -10.64 12.84
N GLU A 132 6.11 -11.65 13.66
CA GLU A 132 5.13 -12.17 14.62
C GLU A 132 4.67 -11.08 15.61
N SER A 133 5.59 -10.24 16.09
CA SER A 133 5.27 -9.12 16.98
C SER A 133 4.44 -8.06 16.29
N ALA A 134 4.72 -7.73 15.02
CA ALA A 134 3.92 -6.83 14.21
C ALA A 134 2.48 -7.33 14.03
N ALA A 135 2.33 -8.58 13.64
CA ALA A 135 1.01 -9.20 13.46
C ALA A 135 0.21 -9.23 14.76
N ARG A 136 0.86 -9.57 15.89
CA ARG A 136 0.24 -9.56 17.22
C ARG A 136 -0.21 -8.16 17.62
N LEU A 137 0.60 -7.13 17.36
CA LEU A 137 0.24 -5.73 17.62
C LEU A 137 -0.98 -5.32 16.80
N ALA A 138 -1.00 -5.62 15.50
CA ALA A 138 -2.14 -5.33 14.63
C ALA A 138 -3.43 -6.00 15.14
N LYS A 139 -3.36 -7.28 15.52
CA LYS A 139 -4.49 -8.02 16.11
C LYS A 139 -4.99 -7.37 17.39
N GLN A 140 -4.10 -7.06 18.32
CA GLN A 140 -4.44 -6.45 19.62
C GLN A 140 -5.02 -5.04 19.46
N GLY A 141 -4.66 -4.35 18.38
CA GLY A 141 -5.19 -3.05 18.00
C GLY A 141 -6.50 -3.10 17.21
N GLY A 142 -7.07 -4.29 16.95
CA GLY A 142 -8.32 -4.41 16.18
C GLY A 142 -8.19 -4.06 14.71
N CYS A 143 -6.96 -4.12 14.18
CA CYS A 143 -6.67 -3.87 12.76
C CYS A 143 -6.90 -5.14 11.92
N PRO A 144 -7.27 -5.06 10.63
CA PRO A 144 -7.42 -6.25 9.78
C PRO A 144 -6.09 -6.98 9.52
N GLY A 145 -4.95 -6.29 9.61
CA GLY A 145 -3.65 -6.90 9.39
C GLY A 145 -2.51 -5.90 9.26
N ILE A 146 -1.55 -6.24 8.44
CA ILE A 146 -0.36 -5.42 8.19
C ILE A 146 -0.28 -4.96 6.73
N MET A 147 0.41 -3.85 6.50
CA MET A 147 0.90 -3.44 5.18
C MET A 147 2.37 -3.85 5.09
N LEU A 148 2.66 -4.90 4.32
CA LEU A 148 4.01 -5.33 4.01
C LEU A 148 4.51 -4.53 2.81
N ASP A 149 5.29 -3.51 3.09
CA ASP A 149 5.93 -2.69 2.07
C ASP A 149 7.16 -3.44 1.52
N THR A 150 7.00 -3.99 0.34
CA THR A 150 8.01 -4.79 -0.35
C THR A 150 9.00 -3.96 -1.17
N GLU A 151 8.88 -2.63 -1.13
CA GLU A 151 9.85 -1.76 -1.80
C GLU A 151 11.23 -1.89 -1.16
N ALA A 152 12.24 -2.14 -1.99
CA ALA A 152 13.62 -2.28 -1.54
C ALA A 152 14.28 -0.89 -1.42
N TYR A 153 14.06 -0.19 -0.31
CA TYR A 153 14.64 1.12 -0.01
C TYR A 153 16.15 1.06 0.23
N ARG A 154 16.62 -0.05 0.80
CA ARG A 154 18.04 -0.27 1.11
C ARG A 154 18.48 -1.61 0.57
N GLY A 155 19.52 -1.56 -0.26
CA GLY A 155 20.07 -2.77 -0.86
C GLY A 155 19.16 -3.42 -1.93
N PRO A 156 19.70 -4.40 -2.63
CA PRO A 156 19.05 -5.04 -3.77
C PRO A 156 18.33 -6.33 -3.36
N LEU A 157 17.50 -6.31 -2.33
CA LEU A 157 16.92 -7.53 -1.71
C LEU A 157 16.31 -8.49 -2.72
N TRP A 158 15.64 -7.98 -3.75
CA TRP A 158 14.92 -8.78 -4.74
C TRP A 158 15.68 -9.03 -6.05
N ASP A 159 16.87 -8.42 -6.23
CA ASP A 159 17.67 -8.58 -7.45
C ASP A 159 18.67 -9.73 -7.29
N TYR A 160 18.45 -10.82 -8.03
CA TYR A 160 19.34 -11.98 -8.04
C TYR A 160 20.78 -11.62 -8.42
N ARG A 161 20.97 -10.78 -9.43
CA ARG A 161 22.31 -10.44 -9.94
C ARG A 161 23.13 -9.66 -8.90
N ALA A 162 22.47 -8.92 -8.04
CA ALA A 162 23.11 -8.19 -6.97
C ALA A 162 23.46 -9.09 -5.78
N GLN A 163 22.71 -10.20 -5.56
CA GLN A 163 23.03 -11.21 -4.56
C GLN A 163 24.26 -12.05 -4.96
N THR A 164 24.42 -12.34 -6.25
CA THR A 164 25.50 -13.21 -6.73
C THR A 164 26.90 -12.63 -6.57
N LYS A 165 27.06 -11.35 -6.27
CA LYS A 165 28.37 -10.74 -6.02
C LYS A 165 29.10 -11.34 -4.83
N THR A 166 28.37 -11.95 -3.91
CA THR A 166 28.88 -12.50 -2.67
C THR A 166 28.68 -14.02 -2.58
N HIS A 167 27.97 -14.65 -3.53
CA HIS A 167 27.51 -16.03 -3.38
C HIS A 167 27.68 -16.87 -4.64
N ALA A 168 28.04 -18.12 -4.41
CA ALA A 168 28.15 -19.15 -5.44
C ALA A 168 26.81 -19.88 -5.72
N HIS A 169 25.65 -19.21 -5.47
CA HIS A 169 24.35 -19.82 -5.63
C HIS A 169 23.76 -19.54 -7.01
N THR A 170 23.21 -20.58 -7.61
CA THR A 170 22.40 -20.48 -8.83
C THR A 170 21.08 -19.78 -8.55
N TRP A 171 20.41 -19.35 -9.63
CA TRP A 171 19.05 -18.79 -9.51
C TRP A 171 18.10 -19.75 -8.79
N ASP A 172 18.13 -21.05 -9.14
CA ASP A 172 17.21 -22.05 -8.59
C ASP A 172 17.44 -22.27 -7.09
N GLU A 173 18.69 -22.32 -6.66
CA GLU A 173 19.06 -22.43 -5.24
C GLU A 173 18.60 -21.21 -4.44
N LEU A 174 18.86 -20.00 -4.96
CA LEU A 174 18.47 -18.77 -4.28
C LEU A 174 16.95 -18.61 -4.29
N ALA A 175 16.28 -18.86 -5.40
CA ALA A 175 14.82 -18.79 -5.48
C ALA A 175 14.14 -19.80 -4.53
N ALA A 176 14.70 -21.02 -4.39
CA ALA A 176 14.21 -22.00 -3.42
C ALA A 176 14.38 -21.50 -1.97
N GLN A 177 15.53 -20.90 -1.66
CA GLN A 177 15.78 -20.32 -0.33
C GLN A 177 14.86 -19.12 -0.04
N VAL A 178 14.67 -18.23 -1.01
CA VAL A 178 13.75 -17.09 -0.89
C VAL A 178 12.30 -17.56 -0.70
N ARG A 179 11.87 -18.58 -1.43
CA ARG A 179 10.56 -19.23 -1.24
C ARG A 179 10.40 -19.78 0.18
N LYS A 180 11.41 -20.47 0.70
CA LYS A 180 11.42 -20.94 2.09
C LYS A 180 11.23 -19.77 3.07
N ARG A 181 11.97 -18.65 2.88
CA ARG A 181 11.86 -17.45 3.74
C ARG A 181 10.46 -16.82 3.65
N GLY A 182 9.85 -16.80 2.48
CA GLY A 182 8.45 -16.38 2.31
C GLY A 182 7.47 -17.22 3.14
N GLY A 183 7.64 -18.54 3.12
CA GLY A 183 6.84 -19.44 3.95
C GLY A 183 7.06 -19.23 5.46
N GLU A 184 8.31 -19.07 5.89
CA GLU A 184 8.65 -18.76 7.28
C GLU A 184 8.05 -17.42 7.73
N ALA A 185 8.08 -16.39 6.85
CA ALA A 185 7.49 -15.08 7.13
C ALA A 185 5.97 -15.17 7.31
N MET A 186 5.26 -15.85 6.41
CA MET A 186 3.82 -16.04 6.54
C MET A 186 3.44 -16.83 7.78
N ALA A 187 4.17 -17.91 8.08
CA ALA A 187 3.97 -18.68 9.31
C ALA A 187 4.18 -17.82 10.57
N ALA A 188 5.17 -16.92 10.57
CA ALA A 188 5.42 -16.00 11.68
C ALA A 188 4.27 -14.99 11.84
N LEU A 189 3.79 -14.42 10.74
CA LEU A 189 2.64 -13.52 10.73
C LEU A 189 1.38 -14.21 11.28
N GLU A 190 1.09 -15.42 10.85
CA GLU A 190 -0.09 -16.16 11.31
C GLU A 190 0.04 -16.66 12.75
N ARG A 191 1.23 -16.93 13.27
CA ARG A 191 1.40 -17.17 14.71
C ARG A 191 1.02 -15.95 15.54
N GLY A 192 1.32 -14.75 15.04
CA GLY A 192 0.90 -13.50 15.69
C GLY A 192 -0.59 -13.20 15.50
N TYR A 193 -1.12 -13.47 14.30
CA TYR A 193 -2.48 -13.14 13.93
C TYR A 193 -3.05 -14.15 12.91
N PRO A 194 -3.68 -15.26 13.32
CA PRO A 194 -4.33 -16.19 12.41
C PRO A 194 -5.40 -15.51 11.56
N GLY A 195 -5.32 -15.69 10.24
CA GLY A 195 -6.30 -15.15 9.31
C GLY A 195 -6.17 -13.65 9.01
N LEU A 196 -4.98 -13.07 9.23
CA LEU A 196 -4.74 -11.66 8.96
C LEU A 196 -4.81 -11.33 7.46
N VAL A 197 -5.00 -10.05 7.16
CA VAL A 197 -4.76 -9.50 5.82
C VAL A 197 -3.31 -9.03 5.74
N VAL A 198 -2.56 -9.56 4.77
CA VAL A 198 -1.24 -9.03 4.38
C VAL A 198 -1.43 -8.18 3.13
N PHE A 199 -1.51 -6.87 3.31
CA PHE A 199 -1.59 -5.92 2.22
C PHE A 199 -0.16 -5.60 1.76
N THR A 200 0.21 -5.92 0.52
CA THR A 200 1.55 -5.62 0.00
C THR A 200 1.53 -4.40 -0.91
N SER A 201 2.60 -3.61 -0.93
CA SER A 201 2.77 -2.57 -1.95
C SER A 201 2.85 -3.21 -3.35
N MET A 202 3.61 -4.28 -3.47
CA MET A 202 3.79 -5.08 -4.68
C MET A 202 3.94 -6.55 -4.30
N ALA A 203 3.31 -7.46 -5.07
CA ALA A 203 3.52 -8.90 -5.01
C ALA A 203 3.99 -9.41 -6.38
N TYR A 204 3.13 -10.10 -7.12
CA TYR A 204 3.46 -10.52 -8.49
C TYR A 204 3.38 -9.40 -9.52
N SER A 205 2.71 -8.30 -9.19
CA SER A 205 2.51 -7.15 -10.09
C SER A 205 3.83 -6.57 -10.61
N MET A 206 4.83 -6.43 -9.76
CA MET A 206 6.13 -5.89 -10.15
C MET A 206 7.00 -6.90 -10.95
N PRO A 207 7.21 -8.15 -10.51
CA PRO A 207 7.86 -9.17 -11.33
C PRO A 207 7.19 -9.38 -12.69
N LEU A 208 5.86 -9.35 -12.75
CA LEU A 208 5.11 -9.51 -14.01
C LEU A 208 5.43 -8.39 -15.00
N GLU A 209 5.47 -7.14 -14.51
CA GLU A 209 5.82 -5.99 -15.33
C GLU A 209 7.25 -6.06 -15.83
N GLN A 210 8.21 -6.33 -14.94
CA GLN A 210 9.63 -6.37 -15.28
C GLN A 210 9.99 -7.54 -16.22
N THR A 211 9.30 -8.67 -16.11
CA THR A 211 9.47 -9.80 -17.01
C THR A 211 8.79 -9.62 -18.35
N GLN A 212 8.06 -8.51 -18.57
CA GLN A 212 7.39 -8.17 -19.82
C GLN A 212 6.59 -9.34 -20.41
N GLY A 213 5.81 -10.01 -19.55
CA GLY A 213 5.01 -11.17 -19.94
C GLY A 213 5.85 -12.42 -20.26
N GLY A 214 7.04 -12.55 -19.67
CA GLY A 214 7.93 -13.71 -19.83
C GLY A 214 9.01 -13.55 -20.92
N ARG A 215 9.13 -12.36 -21.53
CA ARG A 215 10.22 -12.05 -22.48
C ARG A 215 11.57 -11.85 -21.80
N VAL A 216 11.55 -11.39 -20.55
CA VAL A 216 12.72 -11.22 -19.69
C VAL A 216 12.66 -12.27 -18.60
N LYS A 217 13.77 -12.95 -18.31
CA LYS A 217 13.84 -13.95 -17.24
C LYS A 217 13.75 -13.24 -15.88
N PRO A 218 13.06 -13.81 -14.87
CA PRO A 218 13.03 -13.25 -13.51
C PRO A 218 14.44 -12.98 -12.95
N ALA A 219 15.40 -13.87 -13.21
CA ALA A 219 16.80 -13.70 -12.80
C ALA A 219 17.48 -12.42 -13.33
N ASP A 220 16.96 -11.84 -14.43
CA ASP A 220 17.49 -10.64 -15.05
C ASP A 220 16.75 -9.37 -14.65
N THR A 221 15.84 -9.45 -13.67
CA THR A 221 15.03 -8.31 -13.22
C THR A 221 15.36 -7.93 -11.78
N ARG A 222 15.13 -6.64 -11.45
CA ARG A 222 15.41 -6.09 -10.11
C ARG A 222 14.51 -6.70 -9.01
N TYR A 223 13.29 -7.13 -9.37
CA TYR A 223 12.32 -7.72 -8.44
C TYR A 223 12.05 -9.20 -8.72
N GLY A 224 12.95 -9.90 -9.39
CA GLY A 224 12.76 -11.29 -9.77
C GLY A 224 12.54 -12.24 -8.60
N LEU A 225 13.27 -12.04 -7.50
CA LEU A 225 13.16 -12.86 -6.28
C LEU A 225 11.86 -12.60 -5.48
N LEU A 226 11.12 -11.53 -5.76
CA LEU A 226 9.85 -11.27 -5.08
C LEU A 226 8.80 -12.34 -5.41
N ALA A 227 8.74 -12.84 -6.64
CA ALA A 227 7.80 -13.91 -7.00
C ALA A 227 8.03 -15.22 -6.21
N PRO A 228 9.25 -15.78 -6.10
CA PRO A 228 9.52 -16.90 -5.19
C PRO A 228 9.16 -16.63 -3.73
N PHE A 229 9.40 -15.42 -3.22
CA PHE A 229 9.01 -15.05 -1.85
C PHE A 229 7.49 -15.15 -1.67
N MET A 230 6.72 -14.57 -2.60
CA MET A 230 5.26 -14.62 -2.57
C MET A 230 4.72 -16.05 -2.72
N ASP A 231 5.36 -16.87 -3.56
CA ASP A 231 5.05 -18.30 -3.65
C ASP A 231 5.15 -19.01 -2.29
N GLY A 232 6.20 -18.69 -1.54
CA GLY A 232 6.40 -19.24 -0.19
C GLY A 232 5.30 -18.78 0.77
N MET A 233 4.95 -17.50 0.76
CA MET A 233 3.87 -16.97 1.61
C MET A 233 2.53 -17.65 1.28
N LEU A 234 2.17 -17.71 0.01
CA LEU A 234 0.89 -18.28 -0.43
C LEU A 234 0.79 -19.78 -0.17
N ALA A 235 1.91 -20.52 -0.23
CA ALA A 235 1.93 -21.95 0.05
C ALA A 235 1.60 -22.28 1.51
N VAL A 236 1.92 -21.38 2.43
CA VAL A 236 1.75 -21.57 3.89
C VAL A 236 0.50 -20.85 4.42
N ALA A 237 0.04 -19.80 3.75
CA ALA A 237 -1.13 -19.04 4.17
C ALA A 237 -2.34 -19.95 4.44
N SER A 238 -3.02 -19.75 5.56
CA SER A 238 -4.28 -20.44 5.88
C SER A 238 -5.41 -20.01 4.95
N ASP A 239 -6.51 -20.75 4.95
CA ASP A 239 -7.68 -20.42 4.11
C ASP A 239 -8.38 -19.13 4.55
N SER A 240 -8.14 -18.65 5.77
CA SER A 240 -8.69 -17.40 6.30
C SER A 240 -7.78 -16.20 6.07
N ALA A 241 -6.52 -16.40 5.73
CA ALA A 241 -5.59 -15.31 5.44
C ALA A 241 -5.78 -14.81 4.01
N VAL A 242 -5.62 -13.50 3.83
CA VAL A 242 -5.71 -12.85 2.52
C VAL A 242 -4.41 -12.10 2.25
N ILE A 243 -3.79 -12.35 1.11
CA ILE A 243 -2.67 -11.55 0.62
C ILE A 243 -3.19 -10.63 -0.48
N VAL A 244 -2.96 -9.33 -0.34
CA VAL A 244 -3.38 -8.32 -1.33
C VAL A 244 -2.15 -7.86 -2.12
N ASP A 245 -2.15 -8.05 -3.44
CA ASP A 245 -1.20 -7.38 -4.33
C ASP A 245 -1.70 -5.95 -4.58
N GLY A 246 -1.04 -4.96 -3.98
CA GLY A 246 -1.46 -3.57 -3.98
C GLY A 246 -1.20 -2.83 -5.29
N HIS A 247 -0.48 -3.42 -6.23
CA HIS A 247 -0.20 -2.84 -7.55
C HIS A 247 0.29 -1.38 -7.48
N GLU A 248 1.35 -1.12 -6.72
CA GLU A 248 1.97 0.21 -6.63
C GLU A 248 2.37 0.76 -8.00
N ASN A 249 2.73 -0.11 -8.92
CA ASN A 249 3.05 0.25 -10.30
C ASN A 249 1.87 0.84 -11.11
N THR A 250 0.66 0.92 -10.53
CA THR A 250 -0.48 1.64 -11.12
C THR A 250 -0.58 3.10 -10.66
N TYR A 251 0.32 3.58 -9.82
CA TYR A 251 0.39 4.96 -9.34
C TYR A 251 0.15 6.04 -10.41
N PRO A 252 0.73 5.96 -11.63
CA PRO A 252 0.56 6.99 -12.64
C PRO A 252 -0.63 6.74 -13.59
N TYR A 253 -1.53 5.80 -13.32
CA TYR A 253 -2.59 5.44 -14.27
C TYR A 253 -3.68 6.51 -14.31
N ARG A 254 -3.71 7.31 -15.39
CA ARG A 254 -4.77 8.29 -15.70
C ARG A 254 -5.81 7.75 -16.70
N ASP A 255 -5.48 6.66 -17.39
CA ASP A 255 -6.38 6.00 -18.33
C ASP A 255 -7.13 4.85 -17.62
N PRO A 256 -8.46 4.95 -17.46
CA PRO A 256 -9.28 3.91 -16.82
C PRO A 256 -9.12 2.51 -17.42
N ALA A 257 -8.90 2.40 -18.72
CA ALA A 257 -8.73 1.12 -19.41
C ALA A 257 -7.50 0.34 -18.93
N LYS A 258 -6.48 1.05 -18.43
CA LYS A 258 -5.27 0.41 -17.88
C LYS A 258 -5.55 -0.39 -16.60
N PHE A 259 -6.51 0.01 -15.78
CA PHE A 259 -6.88 -0.76 -14.58
C PHE A 259 -7.55 -2.09 -14.95
N ALA A 260 -8.45 -2.09 -15.94
CA ALA A 260 -9.06 -3.32 -16.47
C ALA A 260 -7.98 -4.28 -17.02
N ALA A 261 -7.09 -3.77 -17.87
CA ALA A 261 -6.01 -4.56 -18.45
C ALA A 261 -5.04 -5.10 -17.38
N ARG A 262 -4.76 -4.31 -16.33
CA ARG A 262 -3.91 -4.74 -15.22
C ARG A 262 -4.58 -5.82 -14.38
N ALA A 263 -5.87 -5.70 -14.09
CA ALA A 263 -6.64 -6.72 -13.38
C ALA A 263 -6.67 -8.04 -14.17
N ASP A 264 -6.89 -7.98 -15.48
CA ASP A 264 -6.82 -9.15 -16.34
C ASP A 264 -5.44 -9.81 -16.31
N SER A 265 -4.38 -9.01 -16.44
CA SER A 265 -3.00 -9.50 -16.34
C SER A 265 -2.69 -10.13 -14.98
N ALA A 266 -3.17 -9.55 -13.88
CA ALA A 266 -2.99 -10.10 -12.54
C ALA A 266 -3.70 -11.45 -12.38
N ARG A 267 -4.91 -11.62 -12.93
CA ARG A 267 -5.67 -12.86 -12.86
C ARG A 267 -5.14 -13.99 -13.76
N HIS A 268 -4.59 -13.63 -14.91
CA HIS A 268 -4.23 -14.61 -15.95
C HIS A 268 -2.73 -14.68 -16.21
N ALA A 269 -2.05 -13.58 -16.47
CA ALA A 269 -0.64 -13.58 -16.83
C ALA A 269 0.29 -13.83 -15.63
N ALA A 270 -0.05 -13.35 -14.43
CA ALA A 270 0.75 -13.58 -13.22
C ALA A 270 0.87 -15.07 -12.85
N ARG A 271 -0.10 -15.90 -13.25
CA ARG A 271 -0.06 -17.35 -13.05
C ARG A 271 1.20 -18.03 -13.61
N ARG A 272 1.85 -17.43 -14.62
CA ARG A 272 3.10 -17.93 -15.21
C ARG A 272 4.31 -17.79 -14.28
N LEU A 273 4.22 -16.89 -13.32
CA LEU A 273 5.27 -16.64 -12.31
C LEU A 273 5.05 -17.44 -11.03
N MET A 274 3.85 -18.02 -10.85
CA MET A 274 3.46 -18.73 -9.64
C MET A 274 3.88 -20.20 -9.70
N ALA A 275 4.50 -20.70 -8.63
CA ALA A 275 4.87 -22.11 -8.52
C ALA A 275 3.63 -23.02 -8.42
N GLN A 276 2.54 -22.52 -7.80
CA GLN A 276 1.28 -23.26 -7.62
C GLN A 276 0.09 -22.36 -7.97
N PRO A 277 -0.16 -22.09 -9.27
CA PRO A 277 -1.11 -21.05 -9.69
C PRO A 277 -2.55 -21.29 -9.24
N ASP A 278 -3.00 -22.53 -9.09
CA ASP A 278 -4.38 -22.85 -8.70
C ASP A 278 -4.66 -22.58 -7.21
N ILE A 279 -3.68 -22.78 -6.36
CA ILE A 279 -3.75 -22.46 -4.93
C ILE A 279 -3.57 -20.95 -4.72
N SER A 280 -2.55 -20.40 -5.36
CA SER A 280 -2.17 -19.00 -5.21
C SER A 280 -3.28 -18.05 -5.65
N SER A 281 -3.96 -18.32 -6.76
CA SER A 281 -5.02 -17.46 -7.29
C SER A 281 -6.26 -17.36 -6.38
N ARG A 282 -6.46 -18.30 -5.46
CA ARG A 282 -7.59 -18.26 -4.50
C ARG A 282 -7.30 -17.41 -3.25
N ARG A 283 -6.02 -17.23 -2.92
CA ARG A 283 -5.55 -16.52 -1.71
C ARG A 283 -5.00 -15.13 -2.01
N LEU A 284 -4.80 -14.82 -3.29
CA LEU A 284 -4.31 -13.53 -3.74
C LEU A 284 -5.47 -12.64 -4.16
N SER A 285 -5.58 -11.49 -3.52
CA SER A 285 -6.55 -10.43 -3.82
C SER A 285 -5.88 -9.30 -4.60
N ILE A 286 -6.59 -8.69 -5.53
CA ILE A 286 -6.11 -7.56 -6.33
C ILE A 286 -6.52 -6.26 -5.66
N GLY A 287 -5.54 -5.44 -5.32
CA GLY A 287 -5.70 -4.04 -4.95
C GLY A 287 -5.06 -3.12 -5.99
N PHE A 288 -5.32 -1.80 -5.91
CA PHE A 288 -4.68 -0.82 -6.78
C PHE A 288 -4.19 0.39 -5.99
N GLY A 289 -2.98 0.87 -6.34
CA GLY A 289 -2.43 2.11 -5.84
C GLY A 289 -2.66 3.27 -6.81
N ILE A 290 -2.99 4.46 -6.28
CA ILE A 290 -3.00 5.71 -7.02
C ILE A 290 -2.16 6.72 -6.23
N TRP A 291 -1.17 7.33 -6.87
CA TRP A 291 -0.39 8.41 -6.26
C TRP A 291 -1.02 9.75 -6.62
N LEU A 292 -1.84 10.29 -5.73
CA LEU A 292 -2.69 11.46 -6.00
C LEU A 292 -1.90 12.70 -6.43
N ASP A 293 -0.84 13.03 -5.69
CA ASP A 293 0.05 14.15 -5.98
C ASP A 293 1.32 13.69 -6.70
N ASN A 294 1.16 12.79 -7.70
CA ASN A 294 2.24 12.25 -8.51
C ASN A 294 3.04 13.39 -9.15
N ASP A 295 4.35 13.35 -8.96
CA ASP A 295 5.29 14.35 -9.43
C ASP A 295 6.32 13.79 -10.43
N SER A 296 6.01 12.62 -11.03
CA SER A 296 6.92 11.97 -12.00
C SER A 296 7.24 12.85 -13.21
N ASP A 297 6.30 13.72 -13.60
CA ASP A 297 6.46 14.66 -14.70
C ASP A 297 6.94 16.05 -14.22
N HIS A 298 7.34 16.19 -12.94
CA HIS A 298 7.74 17.45 -12.30
C HIS A 298 6.70 18.57 -12.38
N ILE A 299 5.41 18.20 -12.42
CA ILE A 299 4.28 19.13 -12.48
C ILE A 299 4.10 19.88 -11.13
N GLY A 300 4.41 19.22 -10.02
CA GLY A 300 4.18 19.70 -8.69
C GLY A 300 2.74 19.50 -8.19
N TRP A 301 2.43 20.06 -7.02
CA TRP A 301 1.11 20.00 -6.42
C TRP A 301 0.57 21.41 -6.20
N HIS A 302 -0.54 21.73 -6.88
CA HIS A 302 -1.18 23.05 -6.88
C HIS A 302 -2.50 22.99 -6.11
N VAL A 303 -2.54 23.65 -4.95
CA VAL A 303 -3.73 23.65 -4.09
C VAL A 303 -4.83 24.55 -4.66
N ASP A 304 -4.45 25.72 -5.15
CA ASP A 304 -5.38 26.74 -5.67
C ASP A 304 -5.76 26.50 -7.15
N HIS A 305 -4.97 25.66 -7.86
CA HIS A 305 -5.14 25.34 -9.27
C HIS A 305 -5.15 23.81 -9.48
N PRO A 306 -6.13 23.08 -8.93
CA PRO A 306 -6.15 21.62 -8.96
C PRO A 306 -6.27 21.04 -10.37
N GLU A 307 -6.74 21.82 -11.34
CA GLU A 307 -6.77 21.48 -12.75
C GLU A 307 -5.37 21.36 -13.39
N SER A 308 -4.33 21.92 -12.73
CA SER A 308 -2.94 21.85 -13.19
C SER A 308 -2.16 20.66 -12.60
N ASN A 309 -2.75 19.91 -11.69
CA ASN A 309 -2.11 18.74 -11.10
C ASN A 309 -2.04 17.56 -12.06
N TYR A 310 -1.12 16.62 -11.79
CA TYR A 310 -0.99 15.38 -12.57
C TYR A 310 -2.33 14.65 -12.71
N PHE A 311 -3.02 14.41 -11.62
CA PHE A 311 -4.43 14.02 -11.62
C PHE A 311 -5.28 15.27 -11.43
N THR A 312 -5.92 15.77 -12.49
CA THR A 312 -7.01 16.74 -12.29
C THR A 312 -8.11 16.11 -11.43
N PRO A 313 -8.98 16.87 -10.74
CA PRO A 313 -10.07 16.28 -9.96
C PRO A 313 -10.97 15.31 -10.77
N ALA A 314 -11.29 15.66 -12.01
CA ALA A 314 -12.05 14.78 -12.90
C ALA A 314 -11.27 13.53 -13.33
N GLY A 315 -9.97 13.67 -13.62
CA GLY A 315 -9.08 12.56 -13.95
C GLY A 315 -8.90 11.62 -12.76
N PHE A 316 -8.75 12.17 -11.55
CA PHE A 316 -8.70 11.38 -10.32
C PHE A 316 -9.99 10.60 -10.09
N ALA A 317 -11.16 11.24 -10.30
CA ALA A 317 -12.47 10.60 -10.20
C ALA A 317 -12.58 9.39 -11.13
N ALA A 318 -12.19 9.55 -12.39
CA ALA A 318 -12.24 8.48 -13.39
C ALA A 318 -11.28 7.33 -13.04
N SER A 319 -10.04 7.64 -12.60
CA SER A 319 -9.05 6.64 -12.20
C SER A 319 -9.47 5.89 -10.93
N LEU A 320 -10.00 6.62 -9.94
CA LEU A 320 -10.50 6.03 -8.69
C LEU A 320 -11.68 5.07 -8.96
N GLN A 321 -12.64 5.49 -9.80
CA GLN A 321 -13.77 4.64 -10.17
C GLN A 321 -13.28 3.36 -10.85
N ALA A 322 -12.39 3.47 -11.84
CA ALA A 322 -11.84 2.30 -12.55
C ALA A 322 -11.05 1.38 -11.61
N ALA A 323 -10.26 1.93 -10.68
CA ALA A 323 -9.56 1.14 -9.68
C ALA A 323 -10.54 0.39 -8.77
N LEU A 324 -11.61 1.05 -8.30
CA LEU A 324 -12.66 0.43 -7.49
C LEU A 324 -13.42 -0.66 -8.24
N ASP A 325 -13.74 -0.46 -9.52
CA ASP A 325 -14.46 -1.44 -10.34
C ASP A 325 -13.68 -2.75 -10.50
N HIS A 326 -12.36 -2.65 -10.58
CA HIS A 326 -11.49 -3.78 -10.91
C HIS A 326 -10.70 -4.37 -9.73
N ALA A 327 -10.56 -3.65 -8.61
CA ALA A 327 -10.02 -4.21 -7.37
C ALA A 327 -10.96 -5.27 -6.78
N ASP A 328 -10.44 -6.24 -6.02
CA ASP A 328 -11.30 -7.18 -5.31
C ASP A 328 -11.89 -6.53 -4.05
N ARG A 329 -11.08 -5.82 -3.27
CA ARG A 329 -11.53 -5.11 -2.06
C ARG A 329 -10.89 -3.73 -1.88
N TYR A 330 -9.58 -3.61 -2.03
CA TYR A 330 -8.83 -2.43 -1.59
C TYR A 330 -8.34 -1.58 -2.76
N VAL A 331 -8.57 -0.27 -2.65
CA VAL A 331 -7.86 0.76 -3.41
C VAL A 331 -7.16 1.66 -2.40
N TRP A 332 -5.90 1.92 -2.60
CA TRP A 332 -5.12 2.78 -1.72
C TRP A 332 -4.59 4.00 -2.45
N ILE A 333 -4.65 5.13 -1.76
CA ILE A 333 -4.26 6.41 -2.33
C ILE A 333 -3.01 6.88 -1.58
N TYR A 334 -1.91 6.95 -2.31
CA TYR A 334 -0.67 7.47 -1.81
C TYR A 334 -0.63 8.99 -1.96
N CYS A 335 -0.18 9.70 -0.89
CA CYS A 335 -0.07 11.15 -0.86
C CYS A 335 1.23 11.57 -0.18
N GLN A 336 1.98 12.48 -0.79
CA GLN A 336 3.16 13.09 -0.18
C GLN A 336 2.85 14.45 0.47
N LYS A 337 2.07 15.29 -0.20
CA LYS A 337 1.77 16.67 0.22
C LYS A 337 0.38 16.84 0.84
N PRO A 338 -0.71 16.26 0.28
CA PRO A 338 -2.03 16.34 0.88
C PRO A 338 -2.13 15.59 2.22
N ARG A 339 -2.83 16.19 3.20
CA ARG A 339 -3.10 15.59 4.50
C ARG A 339 -4.57 15.80 4.87
N TRP A 340 -5.30 14.71 5.15
CA TRP A 340 -6.71 14.79 5.58
C TRP A 340 -6.87 15.01 7.08
N TRP A 341 -5.78 14.90 7.83
CA TRP A 341 -5.69 15.16 9.26
C TRP A 341 -4.34 15.78 9.61
N SER A 342 -4.29 16.50 10.72
CA SER A 342 -3.06 17.10 11.23
C SER A 342 -3.16 17.42 12.71
N ASP A 343 -2.02 17.64 13.38
CA ASP A 343 -1.96 18.07 14.78
C ASP A 343 -2.71 19.38 15.04
N LYS A 344 -2.83 20.24 14.03
CA LYS A 344 -3.54 21.53 14.11
C LYS A 344 -5.05 21.39 13.88
N GLY A 345 -5.52 20.18 13.61
CA GLY A 345 -6.88 19.90 13.18
C GLY A 345 -7.11 20.22 11.69
N GLY A 346 -8.03 19.46 11.08
CA GLY A 346 -8.44 19.65 9.68
C GLY A 346 -7.43 19.18 8.62
N MET A 347 -7.80 19.45 7.38
CA MET A 347 -7.03 19.10 6.19
C MET A 347 -5.93 20.12 5.91
N GLN A 348 -4.81 19.68 5.36
CA GLN A 348 -3.72 20.50 4.89
C GLN A 348 -3.36 20.14 3.45
N ASN A 349 -3.16 21.15 2.60
CA ASN A 349 -2.81 20.99 1.20
C ASN A 349 -3.78 20.11 0.40
N VAL A 350 -5.03 20.00 0.82
CA VAL A 350 -6.08 19.22 0.14
C VAL A 350 -7.06 20.18 -0.51
N PRO A 351 -7.04 20.36 -1.84
CA PRO A 351 -8.11 21.06 -2.54
C PRO A 351 -9.45 20.37 -2.31
N ALA A 352 -10.51 21.13 -2.02
CA ALA A 352 -11.84 20.63 -1.70
C ALA A 352 -12.41 19.69 -2.79
N ALA A 353 -11.98 19.88 -4.04
CA ALA A 353 -12.40 19.04 -5.17
C ALA A 353 -12.00 17.57 -4.99
N TYR A 354 -10.81 17.26 -4.47
CA TYR A 354 -10.38 15.87 -4.25
C TYR A 354 -11.10 15.21 -3.07
N ASP A 355 -11.34 15.96 -1.99
CA ASP A 355 -12.16 15.46 -0.87
C ASP A 355 -13.58 15.15 -1.35
N SER A 356 -14.14 16.01 -2.20
CA SER A 356 -15.46 15.80 -2.81
C SER A 356 -15.51 14.55 -3.70
N VAL A 357 -14.47 14.27 -4.49
CA VAL A 357 -14.33 13.04 -5.27
C VAL A 357 -14.36 11.81 -4.39
N LEU A 358 -13.54 11.79 -3.33
CA LEU A 358 -13.49 10.67 -2.39
C LEU A 358 -14.82 10.45 -1.68
N ARG A 359 -15.52 11.53 -1.27
CA ARG A 359 -16.86 11.43 -0.66
C ARG A 359 -17.91 10.93 -1.64
N ALA A 360 -17.82 11.30 -2.90
CA ALA A 360 -18.73 10.80 -3.93
C ALA A 360 -18.54 9.30 -4.19
N ALA A 361 -17.30 8.82 -4.18
CA ALA A 361 -16.96 7.41 -4.30
C ALA A 361 -17.44 6.52 -3.14
N LYS A 362 -17.94 7.12 -2.03
CA LYS A 362 -18.46 6.41 -0.85
C LYS A 362 -20.00 6.37 -0.78
N ARG A 363 -20.70 7.03 -1.71
CA ARG A 363 -22.17 7.08 -1.80
C ARG A 363 -22.70 6.01 -2.71
#